data_fb480a3af47b1cdf8114c4a9dd73b343
#
_entry.id   fb480a3af47b1cdf8114c4a9dd73b343
#
_cell.length_a   1.000
_cell.length_b   1.000
_cell.length_c   1.000
_cell.angle_alpha   90.00
_cell.angle_beta   90.00
_cell.angle_gamma   90.00
#
_symmetry.space_group_name_H-M   'P 1'
#
loop_
_entity.id
_entity.type
_entity.pdbx_description
1 polymer ?
#
loop_
_entity_poly.entity_id
_entity_poly.type
_entity_poly.pdbx_seq_one_letter_code
_entity_poly.pdbx_strand_id
1 'polypeptide(L)'
;IDSETANVETMTNEVVDINNEAADNEGNVSGISDNEVIESEVKDNEIISNETVVKEIKAKEAAVPDRKKAEGKDYIFPPVTLLIKEQQTQSSGYEQYLKETALKLQQTLESFGVNVTITDISCGPSVTRYEMFPEQGTKVSKILSLTDDIKLNLAASDIRIEAPIPGKAAIGIEIPNKHNQTVHFRDLIESSTFEKFKSRLAFAVGKDIGGKTVVTDLAKMPHLLIAGATGSGKSVCINTLIMSILYKASPEEVKLIMVDPKMVELSIYNGIPHLLIPVVTDPKKASGALNWAVAEMTNRYKKFTETGVRNIEGYNKKVKELQKSGEIDPETIKKMPQIVIIIDELADLMMVAPGEVEDAIVRLSQLARAAGIHLVIATQRPSVNVITGLIKANVPSRIAFSVSSGVDSRTIIDMNGAEKLLGKGDMLFYPAGYSKPVRVQGAFISDSEISDVVEFLKENEDVAVYDTEVTEKIENKLNSAAISQEKDEYFEAAARFVIEKDKASIGMIQRMFKVGFNRAARIVDQLADAGIVGPEEGTKPRKVLMSSEQLEAYFEEYL
;
A
#
# COMPACT_ATOMS: atom_id res chain seq x y z
N ILE A 1 26.90 -6.74 -55.41
CA ILE A 1 27.49 -5.70 -56.31
C ILE A 1 27.27 -4.39 -55.60
N ASP A 2 28.38 -3.92 -55.04
CA ASP A 2 28.83 -2.54 -54.73
C ASP A 2 28.06 -1.80 -53.61
N SER A 3 28.59 -1.74 -52.40
CA SER A 3 29.70 -0.90 -51.87
C SER A 3 29.47 0.60 -52.03
N GLU A 4 29.28 1.28 -50.88
CA GLU A 4 30.05 2.51 -50.61
C GLU A 4 29.99 2.83 -49.09
N THR A 5 31.18 2.86 -48.55
CA THR A 5 31.61 3.35 -47.25
C THR A 5 31.84 4.84 -47.26
N ALA A 6 31.57 5.53 -46.18
CA ALA A 6 32.25 6.72 -45.64
C ALA A 6 31.27 7.47 -44.69
N ASN A 7 31.57 8.12 -43.60
CA ASN A 7 32.82 8.40 -42.89
C ASN A 7 32.39 8.75 -41.43
N VAL A 8 33.22 8.37 -40.52
CA VAL A 8 33.21 8.77 -39.10
C VAL A 8 33.84 10.18 -39.02
N GLU A 9 33.18 11.12 -38.38
CA GLU A 9 33.84 12.28 -37.79
C GLU A 9 33.48 12.44 -36.33
N THR A 10 34.49 12.19 -35.53
CA THR A 10 34.67 12.54 -34.14
C THR A 10 34.75 14.04 -33.94
N MET A 11 33.98 14.61 -33.00
CA MET A 11 34.35 15.89 -32.40
C MET A 11 34.35 15.75 -30.87
N THR A 12 35.51 16.05 -30.37
CA THR A 12 35.96 16.04 -28.97
C THR A 12 35.48 17.26 -28.19
N ASN A 13 35.22 17.00 -26.93
CA ASN A 13 35.30 17.83 -25.72
C ASN A 13 35.65 19.32 -25.84
N GLU A 14 34.84 20.15 -25.20
CA GLU A 14 35.35 21.27 -24.41
C GLU A 14 34.65 21.38 -23.07
N VAL A 15 35.46 21.20 -22.00
CA VAL A 15 35.19 21.47 -20.59
C VAL A 15 35.50 22.94 -20.37
N VAL A 16 34.61 23.70 -19.79
CA VAL A 16 34.90 25.02 -19.23
C VAL A 16 34.63 25.02 -17.76
N ASP A 17 35.73 24.96 -16.99
CA ASP A 17 35.80 25.35 -15.58
C ASP A 17 35.66 26.87 -15.48
N ILE A 18 34.84 27.34 -14.52
CA ILE A 18 34.96 28.69 -13.98
C ILE A 18 34.96 28.59 -12.45
N ASN A 19 36.15 28.79 -11.90
CA ASN A 19 36.41 29.02 -10.49
C ASN A 19 36.31 30.53 -10.14
N ASN A 20 35.80 30.79 -8.94
CA ASN A 20 36.13 31.83 -7.97
C ASN A 20 36.38 33.27 -8.43
N GLU A 21 35.60 34.15 -7.85
CA GLU A 21 36.21 35.35 -7.19
C GLU A 21 35.31 35.87 -6.07
N ALA A 22 35.91 35.93 -4.88
CA ALA A 22 35.40 36.63 -3.70
C ALA A 22 35.84 38.10 -3.79
N ALA A 23 34.99 39.02 -3.37
CA ALA A 23 35.44 40.36 -2.98
C ALA A 23 34.51 40.96 -1.93
N ASP A 24 35.12 41.29 -0.83
CA ASP A 24 34.65 42.07 0.30
C ASP A 24 34.01 43.41 -0.09
N ASN A 25 33.04 43.86 0.69
CA ASN A 25 32.92 45.26 1.00
C ASN A 25 32.25 45.50 2.37
N GLU A 26 33.05 45.99 3.30
CA GLU A 26 32.65 46.61 4.55
C GLU A 26 32.00 47.99 4.30
N GLY A 27 31.02 48.32 5.11
CA GLY A 27 30.40 49.65 5.08
C GLY A 27 29.54 49.92 6.32
N ASN A 28 30.19 50.32 7.34
CA ASN A 28 29.82 50.94 8.62
C ASN A 28 28.75 52.04 8.48
N VAL A 29 27.84 52.21 9.47
CA VAL A 29 27.62 53.36 10.35
C VAL A 29 26.32 53.23 11.18
N SER A 30 26.49 53.06 12.45
CA SER A 30 26.03 53.78 13.66
C SER A 30 24.56 54.23 13.81
N GLY A 31 24.06 53.96 15.02
CA GLY A 31 23.28 54.94 15.81
C GLY A 31 22.20 54.35 16.70
N ILE A 32 22.54 54.14 17.99
CA ILE A 32 21.89 54.66 19.23
C ILE A 32 20.36 54.39 19.35
N SER A 33 19.75 53.92 20.42
CA SER A 33 19.99 53.74 21.87
C SER A 33 18.75 53.17 22.55
N ASP A 34 19.02 52.58 23.70
CA ASP A 34 18.27 52.53 24.96
C ASP A 34 17.16 51.51 25.20
N ASN A 35 17.56 50.61 26.08
CA ASN A 35 16.94 50.13 27.33
C ASN A 35 15.41 49.87 27.40
N GLU A 36 15.07 48.63 27.66
CA GLU A 36 14.39 48.30 28.93
C GLU A 36 14.59 46.80 29.26
N VAL A 37 15.17 46.60 30.44
CA VAL A 37 15.39 45.29 31.08
C VAL A 37 14.07 44.91 31.74
N ILE A 38 13.49 43.76 31.35
CA ILE A 38 12.52 43.06 32.19
C ILE A 38 13.12 41.68 32.47
N GLU A 39 13.62 41.52 33.67
CA GLU A 39 13.90 40.23 34.30
C GLU A 39 12.56 39.49 34.47
N SER A 40 12.42 38.32 33.87
CA SER A 40 11.46 37.32 34.29
C SER A 40 12.17 36.00 34.48
N GLU A 41 12.06 35.50 35.68
CA GLU A 41 12.62 34.29 36.23
C GLU A 41 12.44 33.07 35.28
N VAL A 42 13.55 32.47 34.90
CA VAL A 42 13.59 31.14 34.27
C VAL A 42 13.50 30.12 35.40
N LYS A 43 12.35 29.51 35.57
CA LYS A 43 12.22 28.28 36.37
C LYS A 43 12.84 27.12 35.56
N ASP A 44 13.75 26.44 36.23
CA ASP A 44 14.37 25.19 35.79
C ASP A 44 13.33 24.19 35.30
N ASN A 45 13.31 23.93 34.00
CA ASN A 45 12.64 22.75 33.45
C ASN A 45 13.67 21.61 33.45
N GLU A 46 13.44 20.63 34.30
CA GLU A 46 14.14 19.36 34.31
C GLU A 46 14.10 18.73 32.94
N ILE A 47 15.26 18.42 32.37
CA ILE A 47 15.41 17.58 31.19
C ILE A 47 15.03 16.15 31.60
N ILE A 48 13.78 15.78 31.34
CA ILE A 48 13.33 14.39 31.47
C ILE A 48 14.07 13.58 30.40
N SER A 49 15.00 12.75 30.84
CA SER A 49 15.79 11.90 29.95
C SER A 49 14.89 10.91 29.20
N ASN A 50 15.14 10.72 27.92
CA ASN A 50 14.42 9.79 27.04
C ASN A 50 14.32 8.34 27.59
N GLU A 51 15.18 7.97 28.55
CA GLU A 51 15.12 6.66 29.22
C GLU A 51 13.91 6.50 30.16
N THR A 52 13.41 7.58 30.73
CA THR A 52 12.24 7.51 31.65
C THR A 52 10.95 7.33 30.85
N VAL A 53 10.83 7.98 29.70
CA VAL A 53 9.68 7.83 28.79
C VAL A 53 9.63 6.43 28.17
N VAL A 54 10.78 5.87 27.81
CA VAL A 54 10.87 4.50 27.27
C VAL A 54 10.55 3.44 28.35
N LYS A 55 10.90 3.70 29.61
CA LYS A 55 10.53 2.80 30.73
C LYS A 55 9.05 2.86 31.08
N GLU A 56 8.41 4.02 31.01
CA GLU A 56 6.96 4.15 31.24
C GLU A 56 6.14 3.53 30.11
N ILE A 57 6.58 3.63 28.87
CA ILE A 57 5.93 2.95 27.72
C ILE A 57 6.06 1.43 27.86
N LYS A 58 7.25 0.91 28.21
CA LYS A 58 7.44 -0.53 28.46
C LYS A 58 6.70 -1.06 29.69
N ALA A 59 6.49 -0.23 30.71
CA ALA A 59 5.72 -0.61 31.89
C ALA A 59 4.21 -0.64 31.64
N LYS A 60 3.70 0.15 30.67
CA LYS A 60 2.29 0.10 30.23
C LYS A 60 2.01 -1.07 29.28
N GLU A 61 3.02 -1.53 28.52
CA GLU A 61 2.90 -2.73 27.68
C GLU A 61 2.94 -4.05 28.46
N ALA A 62 3.49 -4.06 29.69
CA ALA A 62 3.66 -5.28 30.50
C ALA A 62 2.48 -5.61 31.43
N ALA A 63 1.41 -4.83 31.44
CA ALA A 63 0.25 -5.04 32.32
C ALA A 63 -1.02 -5.31 31.52
N VAL A 64 -1.06 -6.40 30.75
CA VAL A 64 -2.32 -6.96 30.23
C VAL A 64 -2.80 -8.01 31.24
N PRO A 65 -3.89 -7.76 32.00
CA PRO A 65 -4.45 -8.78 32.87
C PRO A 65 -5.13 -9.83 31.98
N ASP A 66 -4.81 -11.09 32.28
CA ASP A 66 -5.46 -12.28 31.74
C ASP A 66 -6.95 -12.26 32.18
N ARG A 67 -7.80 -11.59 31.41
CA ARG A 67 -9.25 -11.56 31.65
C ARG A 67 -9.93 -12.58 30.75
N LYS A 68 -10.49 -13.60 31.37
CA LYS A 68 -11.39 -14.58 30.75
C LYS A 68 -12.46 -13.87 29.92
N LYS A 69 -12.67 -14.33 28.67
CA LYS A 69 -13.76 -13.94 27.80
C LYS A 69 -15.07 -13.81 28.58
N ALA A 70 -15.67 -12.63 28.59
CA ALA A 70 -17.06 -12.45 28.91
C ALA A 70 -17.89 -13.01 27.74
N GLU A 71 -18.60 -14.11 27.99
CA GLU A 71 -19.49 -14.73 27.02
C GLU A 71 -20.69 -13.81 26.76
N GLY A 72 -20.94 -13.54 25.45
CA GLY A 72 -22.28 -13.22 24.99
C GLY A 72 -22.70 -11.77 24.86
N LYS A 73 -21.82 -10.81 24.52
CA LYS A 73 -22.29 -9.51 23.98
C LYS A 73 -22.28 -9.54 22.46
N ASP A 74 -23.44 -9.25 21.85
CA ASP A 74 -23.51 -9.03 20.41
C ASP A 74 -22.68 -7.78 20.01
N TYR A 75 -21.88 -7.88 18.96
CA TYR A 75 -21.09 -6.75 18.43
C TYR A 75 -22.00 -5.57 18.09
N ILE A 76 -21.68 -4.40 18.63
CA ILE A 76 -22.41 -3.15 18.36
C ILE A 76 -21.72 -2.40 17.23
N PHE A 77 -22.40 -2.30 16.08
CA PHE A 77 -21.90 -1.54 14.95
C PHE A 77 -21.84 -0.03 15.26
N PRO A 78 -20.80 0.68 14.77
CA PRO A 78 -20.71 2.11 14.99
C PRO A 78 -21.91 2.83 14.36
N PRO A 79 -22.56 3.78 15.06
CA PRO A 79 -23.66 4.51 14.51
C PRO A 79 -23.19 5.49 13.41
N VAL A 80 -23.97 5.62 12.33
CA VAL A 80 -23.65 6.53 11.21
C VAL A 80 -23.65 8.00 11.60
N THR A 81 -24.18 8.33 12.78
CA THR A 81 -24.18 9.69 13.33
C THR A 81 -22.79 10.19 13.73
N LEU A 82 -21.80 9.29 13.89
CA LEU A 82 -20.39 9.65 14.09
C LEU A 82 -19.73 10.24 12.84
N LEU A 83 -20.41 10.14 11.70
CA LEU A 83 -19.88 10.60 10.41
C LEU A 83 -20.58 11.89 9.98
N ILE A 84 -19.82 12.77 9.31
CA ILE A 84 -20.30 14.04 8.80
C ILE A 84 -21.24 13.82 7.60
N LYS A 85 -22.39 14.48 7.62
CA LYS A 85 -23.35 14.45 6.52
C LYS A 85 -23.14 15.65 5.60
N GLU A 86 -23.21 15.42 4.29
CA GLU A 86 -23.14 16.49 3.29
C GLU A 86 -24.29 17.50 3.49
N GLN A 87 -23.94 18.79 3.52
CA GLN A 87 -24.93 19.85 3.39
C GLN A 87 -25.08 20.18 1.91
N GLN A 88 -26.23 19.85 1.34
CA GLN A 88 -26.52 20.15 -0.07
C GLN A 88 -26.58 21.66 -0.29
N THR A 89 -25.53 22.24 -0.85
CA THR A 89 -25.55 23.61 -1.38
C THR A 89 -25.86 23.56 -2.87
N GLN A 90 -27.13 23.71 -3.22
CA GLN A 90 -27.52 23.94 -4.62
C GLN A 90 -27.12 25.36 -5.03
N SER A 91 -26.12 25.51 -5.91
CA SER A 91 -25.79 26.78 -6.54
C SER A 91 -26.71 27.01 -7.75
N SER A 92 -27.61 28.00 -7.64
CA SER A 92 -28.37 28.50 -8.79
C SER A 92 -27.38 29.05 -9.84
N GLY A 93 -27.48 28.57 -11.10
CA GLY A 93 -26.58 28.97 -12.20
C GLY A 93 -25.63 27.91 -12.71
N TYR A 94 -25.52 26.76 -12.03
CA TYR A 94 -24.61 25.69 -12.43
C TYR A 94 -25.00 25.06 -13.78
N GLU A 95 -26.29 24.88 -14.06
CA GLU A 95 -26.76 24.35 -15.36
C GLU A 95 -26.42 25.29 -16.53
N GLN A 96 -26.49 26.60 -16.31
CA GLN A 96 -26.12 27.58 -17.32
C GLN A 96 -24.62 27.50 -17.63
N TYR A 97 -23.80 27.41 -16.60
CA TYR A 97 -22.33 27.21 -16.75
C TYR A 97 -21.99 25.93 -17.55
N LEU A 98 -22.69 24.82 -17.32
CA LEU A 98 -22.49 23.57 -18.07
C LEU A 98 -22.81 23.79 -19.56
N LYS A 99 -23.90 24.47 -19.90
CA LYS A 99 -24.30 24.78 -21.29
C LYS A 99 -23.31 25.73 -21.96
N GLU A 100 -22.85 26.76 -21.28
CA GLU A 100 -21.85 27.70 -21.78
C GLU A 100 -20.49 26.98 -22.06
N THR A 101 -20.07 26.09 -21.17
CA THR A 101 -18.86 25.29 -21.37
C THR A 101 -18.99 24.33 -22.55
N ALA A 102 -20.18 23.72 -22.73
CA ALA A 102 -20.47 22.86 -23.87
C ALA A 102 -20.35 23.63 -25.20
N LEU A 103 -20.97 24.81 -25.29
CA LEU A 103 -20.90 25.66 -26.47
C LEU A 103 -19.47 26.09 -26.76
N LYS A 104 -18.72 26.50 -25.74
CA LYS A 104 -17.31 26.90 -25.89
C LYS A 104 -16.44 25.74 -26.38
N LEU A 105 -16.66 24.51 -25.86
CA LEU A 105 -15.97 23.29 -26.29
C LEU A 105 -16.26 22.98 -27.77
N GLN A 106 -17.52 23.05 -28.18
CA GLN A 106 -17.93 22.82 -29.55
C GLN A 106 -17.30 23.84 -30.51
N GLN A 107 -17.36 25.15 -30.18
CA GLN A 107 -16.75 26.24 -30.96
C GLN A 107 -15.21 26.07 -31.05
N THR A 108 -14.59 25.64 -29.96
CA THR A 108 -13.13 25.37 -29.96
C THR A 108 -12.78 24.29 -30.98
N LEU A 109 -13.48 23.15 -30.95
CA LEU A 109 -13.23 22.05 -31.88
C LEU A 109 -13.54 22.46 -33.34
N GLU A 110 -14.63 23.21 -33.56
CA GLU A 110 -15.02 23.72 -34.87
C GLU A 110 -13.95 24.66 -35.45
N SER A 111 -13.34 25.55 -34.64
CA SER A 111 -12.25 26.43 -35.08
C SER A 111 -11.00 25.69 -35.58
N PHE A 112 -10.78 24.45 -35.11
CA PHE A 112 -9.73 23.55 -35.59
C PHE A 112 -10.22 22.60 -36.71
N GLY A 113 -11.41 22.86 -37.28
CA GLY A 113 -12.00 22.07 -38.36
C GLY A 113 -12.39 20.66 -37.92
N VAL A 114 -12.91 20.53 -36.70
CA VAL A 114 -13.48 19.32 -36.14
C VAL A 114 -14.92 19.62 -35.71
N ASN A 115 -15.89 19.22 -36.53
CA ASN A 115 -17.30 19.38 -36.22
C ASN A 115 -17.75 18.25 -35.32
N VAL A 116 -18.38 18.59 -34.20
CA VAL A 116 -18.92 17.65 -33.22
C VAL A 116 -20.31 18.06 -32.77
N THR A 117 -21.13 17.10 -32.42
CA THR A 117 -22.42 17.34 -31.76
C THR A 117 -22.36 16.81 -30.33
N ILE A 118 -22.59 17.67 -29.34
CA ILE A 118 -22.66 17.25 -27.93
C ILE A 118 -24.00 16.58 -27.70
N THR A 119 -23.97 15.33 -27.22
CA THR A 119 -25.16 14.48 -27.06
C THR A 119 -25.59 14.33 -25.61
N ASP A 120 -24.65 14.39 -24.68
CA ASP A 120 -24.93 14.24 -23.25
C ASP A 120 -23.91 14.99 -22.40
N ILE A 121 -24.31 15.41 -21.20
CA ILE A 121 -23.47 16.05 -20.20
C ILE A 121 -23.67 15.33 -18.86
N SER A 122 -22.67 14.57 -18.46
CA SER A 122 -22.66 13.86 -17.17
C SER A 122 -21.83 14.64 -16.16
N CYS A 123 -22.49 15.16 -15.12
CA CYS A 123 -21.85 15.95 -14.08
C CYS A 123 -21.56 15.07 -12.86
N GLY A 124 -20.27 14.87 -12.57
CA GLY A 124 -19.77 14.19 -11.38
C GLY A 124 -19.26 15.16 -10.31
N PRO A 125 -18.77 14.61 -9.18
CA PRO A 125 -18.30 15.43 -8.07
C PRO A 125 -17.10 16.32 -8.39
N SER A 126 -16.15 15.85 -9.23
CA SER A 126 -14.89 16.53 -9.52
C SER A 126 -14.73 16.92 -10.97
N VAL A 127 -15.39 16.20 -11.88
CA VAL A 127 -15.32 16.44 -13.32
C VAL A 127 -16.70 16.36 -13.95
N THR A 128 -16.86 17.10 -15.03
CA THR A 128 -18.00 16.98 -15.94
C THR A 128 -17.53 16.35 -17.24
N ARG A 129 -18.22 15.29 -17.68
CA ARG A 129 -17.99 14.65 -18.99
C ARG A 129 -18.98 15.21 -20.01
N TYR A 130 -18.43 15.70 -21.10
CA TYR A 130 -19.18 16.08 -22.31
C TYR A 130 -19.05 14.95 -23.32
N GLU A 131 -20.16 14.27 -23.62
CA GLU A 131 -20.20 13.21 -24.63
C GLU A 131 -20.53 13.83 -25.99
N MET A 132 -19.76 13.46 -27.01
CA MET A 132 -19.91 14.05 -28.34
C MET A 132 -19.75 13.02 -29.46
N PHE A 133 -20.47 13.31 -30.55
CA PHE A 133 -20.34 12.60 -31.82
C PHE A 133 -19.55 13.47 -32.81
N PRO A 134 -18.40 13.02 -33.32
CA PRO A 134 -17.73 13.68 -34.42
C PRO A 134 -18.47 13.40 -35.74
N GLU A 135 -18.43 14.37 -36.67
CA GLU A 135 -18.92 14.14 -38.03
C GLU A 135 -18.18 12.99 -38.73
N GLN A 136 -18.89 12.34 -39.69
CA GLN A 136 -18.34 11.23 -40.47
C GLN A 136 -17.05 11.66 -41.19
N GLY A 137 -16.03 10.83 -41.11
CA GLY A 137 -14.71 11.11 -41.67
C GLY A 137 -13.73 11.82 -40.74
N THR A 138 -14.16 12.27 -39.57
CA THR A 138 -13.26 12.86 -38.55
C THR A 138 -12.43 11.77 -37.89
N LYS A 139 -11.09 11.90 -38.01
CA LYS A 139 -10.17 10.97 -37.31
C LYS A 139 -10.12 11.25 -35.83
N VAL A 140 -10.30 10.22 -34.99
CA VAL A 140 -10.18 10.33 -33.53
C VAL A 140 -8.83 10.89 -33.11
N SER A 141 -7.75 10.53 -33.79
CA SER A 141 -6.40 11.05 -33.52
C SER A 141 -6.30 12.57 -33.66
N LYS A 142 -7.09 13.20 -34.55
CA LYS A 142 -7.14 14.66 -34.68
C LYS A 142 -7.71 15.31 -33.41
N ILE A 143 -8.77 14.74 -32.84
CA ILE A 143 -9.36 15.24 -31.58
C ILE A 143 -8.39 15.06 -30.42
N LEU A 144 -7.71 13.89 -30.33
CA LEU A 144 -6.71 13.64 -29.31
C LEU A 144 -5.51 14.59 -29.38
N SER A 145 -5.11 15.00 -30.59
CA SER A 145 -4.00 15.97 -30.75
C SER A 145 -4.36 17.40 -30.33
N LEU A 146 -5.65 17.74 -30.24
CA LEU A 146 -6.13 19.05 -29.80
C LEU A 146 -6.28 19.18 -28.27
N THR A 147 -5.80 18.21 -27.50
CA THR A 147 -5.95 18.20 -26.03
C THR A 147 -5.44 19.49 -25.40
N ASP A 148 -4.26 19.97 -25.77
CA ASP A 148 -3.66 21.17 -25.19
C ASP A 148 -4.37 22.46 -25.67
N ASP A 149 -4.84 22.49 -26.92
CA ASP A 149 -5.61 23.62 -27.46
C ASP A 149 -6.96 23.77 -26.77
N ILE A 150 -7.65 22.64 -26.54
CA ILE A 150 -8.92 22.61 -25.78
C ILE A 150 -8.69 23.08 -24.34
N LYS A 151 -7.63 22.57 -23.70
CA LYS A 151 -7.23 22.93 -22.33
C LYS A 151 -6.97 24.44 -22.22
N LEU A 152 -6.23 25.01 -23.15
CA LEU A 152 -5.94 26.45 -23.20
C LEU A 152 -7.22 27.27 -23.37
N ASN A 153 -8.05 26.93 -24.35
CA ASN A 153 -9.29 27.66 -24.65
C ASN A 153 -10.30 27.64 -23.48
N LEU A 154 -10.39 26.50 -22.80
CA LEU A 154 -11.29 26.34 -21.65
C LEU A 154 -10.70 26.87 -20.33
N ALA A 155 -9.41 27.27 -20.34
CA ALA A 155 -8.64 27.61 -19.12
C ALA A 155 -8.74 26.50 -18.04
N ALA A 156 -8.72 25.23 -18.49
CA ALA A 156 -8.79 24.07 -17.61
C ALA A 156 -7.37 23.66 -17.16
N SER A 157 -7.23 23.23 -15.91
CA SER A 157 -5.94 22.75 -15.37
C SER A 157 -5.44 21.50 -16.07
N ASP A 158 -6.35 20.57 -16.33
CA ASP A 158 -6.13 19.39 -17.18
C ASP A 158 -7.45 18.89 -17.76
N ILE A 159 -7.39 18.11 -18.85
CA ILE A 159 -8.55 17.45 -19.43
C ILE A 159 -8.20 16.00 -19.77
N ARG A 160 -9.18 15.10 -19.69
CA ARG A 160 -9.02 13.71 -20.12
C ARG A 160 -9.98 13.42 -21.26
N ILE A 161 -9.47 12.91 -22.37
CA ILE A 161 -10.28 12.50 -23.52
C ILE A 161 -10.38 10.97 -23.54
N GLU A 162 -11.59 10.46 -23.48
CA GLU A 162 -11.89 9.03 -23.61
C GLU A 162 -12.51 8.76 -24.99
N ALA A 163 -11.76 8.09 -25.85
CA ALA A 163 -12.16 7.85 -27.24
C ALA A 163 -11.81 6.42 -27.69
N PRO A 164 -12.82 5.55 -27.94
CA PRO A 164 -14.23 5.76 -27.69
C PRO A 164 -14.63 5.52 -26.21
N ILE A 165 -15.78 6.05 -25.81
CA ILE A 165 -16.40 5.71 -24.52
C ILE A 165 -16.76 4.21 -24.56
N PRO A 166 -16.49 3.42 -23.51
CA PRO A 166 -16.86 2.01 -23.46
C PRO A 166 -18.35 1.77 -23.72
N GLY A 167 -18.66 0.95 -24.74
CA GLY A 167 -20.04 0.62 -25.12
C GLY A 167 -20.81 1.71 -25.89
N LYS A 168 -20.16 2.85 -26.21
CA LYS A 168 -20.78 3.95 -26.98
C LYS A 168 -19.89 4.32 -28.19
N ALA A 169 -20.48 4.62 -29.34
CA ALA A 169 -19.77 5.18 -30.48
C ALA A 169 -19.57 6.71 -30.33
N ALA A 170 -19.14 7.15 -29.17
CA ALA A 170 -19.01 8.57 -28.79
C ALA A 170 -17.64 8.82 -28.16
N ILE A 171 -17.25 10.09 -28.13
CA ILE A 171 -16.04 10.58 -27.45
C ILE A 171 -16.48 11.34 -26.21
N GLY A 172 -15.83 11.08 -25.08
CA GLY A 172 -16.02 11.83 -23.84
C GLY A 172 -14.84 12.76 -23.58
N ILE A 173 -15.13 14.03 -23.33
CA ILE A 173 -14.14 14.99 -22.83
C ILE A 173 -14.51 15.31 -21.38
N GLU A 174 -13.62 14.98 -20.47
CA GLU A 174 -13.76 15.21 -19.03
C GLU A 174 -13.03 16.49 -18.65
N ILE A 175 -13.79 17.46 -18.14
CA ILE A 175 -13.32 18.80 -17.74
C ILE A 175 -13.47 18.93 -16.24
N PRO A 176 -12.45 19.43 -15.50
CA PRO A 176 -12.56 19.70 -14.08
C PRO A 176 -13.67 20.68 -13.75
N ASN A 177 -14.43 20.40 -12.70
CA ASN A 177 -15.45 21.32 -12.20
C ASN A 177 -14.79 22.56 -11.57
N LYS A 178 -15.44 23.73 -11.65
CA LYS A 178 -14.97 24.93 -10.94
C LYS A 178 -14.99 24.75 -9.42
N HIS A 179 -15.99 24.04 -8.92
CA HIS A 179 -16.16 23.70 -7.52
C HIS A 179 -16.28 22.19 -7.41
N ASN A 180 -15.30 21.57 -6.78
CA ASN A 180 -15.34 20.15 -6.51
C ASN A 180 -16.27 19.89 -5.32
N GLN A 181 -17.14 18.89 -5.44
CA GLN A 181 -17.97 18.42 -4.35
C GLN A 181 -17.21 17.32 -3.60
N THR A 182 -17.12 17.45 -2.28
CA THR A 182 -16.56 16.39 -1.43
C THR A 182 -17.55 15.23 -1.36
N VAL A 183 -17.09 14.03 -1.64
CA VAL A 183 -17.90 12.82 -1.49
C VAL A 183 -17.74 12.32 -0.06
N HIS A 184 -18.67 12.66 0.84
CA HIS A 184 -18.60 12.22 2.23
C HIS A 184 -18.83 10.71 2.34
N PHE A 185 -18.03 10.04 3.19
CA PHE A 185 -18.13 8.60 3.40
C PHE A 185 -19.53 8.19 3.91
N ARG A 186 -20.13 9.00 4.76
CA ARG A 186 -21.49 8.76 5.25
C ARG A 186 -22.51 8.59 4.14
N ASP A 187 -22.48 9.43 3.10
CA ASP A 187 -23.44 9.35 1.99
C ASP A 187 -23.36 8.03 1.23
N LEU A 188 -22.16 7.44 1.19
CA LEU A 188 -21.96 6.15 0.52
C LEU A 188 -22.50 4.99 1.35
N ILE A 189 -22.26 4.97 2.67
CA ILE A 189 -22.73 3.88 3.52
C ILE A 189 -24.23 3.94 3.78
N GLU A 190 -24.86 5.15 3.81
CA GLU A 190 -26.31 5.34 3.86
C GLU A 190 -26.98 5.03 2.50
N SER A 191 -26.20 4.86 1.41
CA SER A 191 -26.79 4.56 0.10
C SER A 191 -27.43 3.18 0.06
N SER A 192 -28.55 3.06 -0.65
CA SER A 192 -29.22 1.78 -0.87
C SER A 192 -28.32 0.74 -1.58
N THR A 193 -27.28 1.18 -2.29
CA THR A 193 -26.29 0.34 -2.95
C THR A 193 -25.42 -0.36 -1.91
N PHE A 194 -24.89 0.36 -0.93
CA PHE A 194 -24.07 -0.20 0.13
C PHE A 194 -24.89 -1.01 1.15
N GLU A 195 -26.03 -0.49 1.57
CA GLU A 195 -26.91 -1.15 2.53
C GLU A 195 -27.33 -2.57 2.07
N LYS A 196 -27.79 -2.68 0.81
CA LYS A 196 -28.23 -3.95 0.20
C LYS A 196 -27.09 -4.88 -0.21
N PHE A 197 -25.83 -4.41 -0.14
CA PHE A 197 -24.69 -5.23 -0.54
C PHE A 197 -24.47 -6.38 0.45
N LYS A 198 -24.48 -7.61 -0.03
CA LYS A 198 -24.51 -8.82 0.83
C LYS A 198 -23.14 -9.19 1.42
N SER A 199 -22.05 -8.80 0.77
CA SER A 199 -20.70 -9.16 1.23
C SER A 199 -20.32 -8.42 2.50
N ARG A 200 -19.64 -9.11 3.41
CA ARG A 200 -19.03 -8.53 4.60
C ARG A 200 -17.77 -7.73 4.29
N LEU A 201 -17.19 -7.96 3.13
CA LEU A 201 -16.05 -7.22 2.60
C LEU A 201 -16.48 -6.19 1.54
N ALA A 202 -17.68 -5.60 1.72
CA ALA A 202 -18.12 -4.48 0.90
C ALA A 202 -17.22 -3.26 1.12
N PHE A 203 -16.76 -2.64 0.04
CA PHE A 203 -15.96 -1.43 0.04
C PHE A 203 -16.69 -0.32 -0.72
N ALA A 204 -17.01 0.76 -0.02
CA ALA A 204 -17.59 1.97 -0.59
C ALA A 204 -16.48 2.82 -1.21
N VAL A 205 -16.27 2.66 -2.52
CA VAL A 205 -15.13 3.27 -3.24
C VAL A 205 -15.30 4.79 -3.39
N GLY A 206 -16.49 5.23 -3.81
CA GLY A 206 -16.75 6.64 -4.10
C GLY A 206 -17.97 6.85 -5.00
N LYS A 207 -17.97 7.92 -5.79
CA LYS A 207 -18.96 8.21 -6.82
C LYS A 207 -18.28 8.24 -8.20
N ASP A 208 -18.95 7.66 -9.21
CA ASP A 208 -18.49 7.73 -10.60
C ASP A 208 -18.71 9.14 -11.19
N ILE A 209 -18.30 9.34 -12.44
CA ILE A 209 -18.47 10.60 -13.17
C ILE A 209 -19.93 10.95 -13.47
N GLY A 210 -20.87 10.06 -13.23
CA GLY A 210 -22.31 10.30 -13.29
C GLY A 210 -22.94 10.53 -11.91
N GLY A 211 -22.11 10.59 -10.83
CA GLY A 211 -22.57 10.79 -9.46
C GLY A 211 -23.12 9.53 -8.79
N LYS A 212 -23.06 8.36 -9.44
CA LYS A 212 -23.55 7.09 -8.88
C LYS A 212 -22.58 6.53 -7.86
N THR A 213 -23.09 6.02 -6.74
CA THR A 213 -22.29 5.34 -5.73
C THR A 213 -21.68 4.05 -6.28
N VAL A 214 -20.37 3.93 -6.16
CA VAL A 214 -19.56 2.75 -6.54
C VAL A 214 -19.23 1.96 -5.29
N VAL A 215 -19.78 0.74 -5.20
CA VAL A 215 -19.48 -0.23 -4.14
C VAL A 215 -18.94 -1.49 -4.79
N THR A 216 -17.91 -2.04 -4.20
CA THR A 216 -17.28 -3.27 -4.68
C THR A 216 -17.13 -4.30 -3.57
N ASP A 217 -16.73 -5.52 -3.93
CA ASP A 217 -16.54 -6.64 -3.02
C ASP A 217 -15.07 -7.06 -3.03
N LEU A 218 -14.37 -6.86 -1.92
CA LEU A 218 -12.97 -7.27 -1.81
C LEU A 218 -12.80 -8.80 -1.95
N ALA A 219 -13.81 -9.60 -1.58
CA ALA A 219 -13.77 -11.04 -1.80
C ALA A 219 -13.82 -11.42 -3.30
N LYS A 220 -14.45 -10.59 -4.14
CA LYS A 220 -14.47 -10.75 -5.61
C LYS A 220 -13.22 -10.17 -6.27
N MET A 221 -12.61 -9.17 -5.66
CA MET A 221 -11.30 -8.62 -6.00
C MET A 221 -10.29 -9.08 -4.94
N PRO A 222 -9.90 -10.34 -4.90
CA PRO A 222 -9.30 -10.96 -3.71
C PRO A 222 -8.05 -10.23 -3.22
N HIS A 223 -7.38 -9.50 -4.11
CA HIS A 223 -6.20 -8.72 -3.81
C HIS A 223 -6.26 -7.40 -4.57
N LEU A 224 -5.97 -6.32 -3.89
CA LEU A 224 -6.08 -4.95 -4.40
C LEU A 224 -4.74 -4.22 -4.26
N LEU A 225 -4.27 -3.64 -5.34
CA LEU A 225 -3.13 -2.72 -5.36
C LEU A 225 -3.64 -1.28 -5.41
N ILE A 226 -3.15 -0.42 -4.51
CA ILE A 226 -3.48 1.00 -4.43
C ILE A 226 -2.19 1.81 -4.54
N ALA A 227 -2.06 2.65 -5.57
CA ALA A 227 -0.86 3.45 -5.70
C ALA A 227 -1.15 4.88 -6.17
N GLY A 228 -0.27 5.82 -5.79
CA GLY A 228 -0.36 7.22 -6.17
C GLY A 228 0.61 8.09 -5.39
N ALA A 229 0.82 9.32 -5.84
CA ALA A 229 1.72 10.28 -5.19
C ALA A 229 1.20 10.71 -3.80
N THR A 230 2.07 11.28 -2.97
CA THR A 230 1.70 11.85 -1.68
C THR A 230 0.62 12.92 -1.85
N GLY A 231 -0.41 12.89 -1.00
CA GLY A 231 -1.54 13.82 -1.06
C GLY A 231 -2.56 13.54 -2.18
N SER A 232 -2.39 12.46 -2.96
CA SER A 232 -3.33 12.08 -4.03
C SER A 232 -4.66 11.50 -3.53
N GLY A 233 -4.73 11.02 -2.27
CA GLY A 233 -5.91 10.41 -1.65
C GLY A 233 -5.75 8.94 -1.25
N LYS A 234 -4.54 8.37 -1.38
CA LYS A 234 -4.24 6.97 -1.07
C LYS A 234 -4.63 6.58 0.38
N SER A 235 -4.15 7.32 1.37
CA SER A 235 -4.40 7.04 2.79
C SER A 235 -5.88 7.16 3.14
N VAL A 236 -6.56 8.18 2.63
CA VAL A 236 -8.02 8.34 2.80
C VAL A 236 -8.77 7.15 2.20
N CYS A 237 -8.36 6.64 1.05
CA CYS A 237 -8.96 5.45 0.43
C CYS A 237 -8.77 4.19 1.29
N ILE A 238 -7.60 4.01 1.88
CA ILE A 238 -7.34 2.89 2.82
C ILE A 238 -8.24 3.02 4.04
N ASN A 239 -8.35 4.21 4.61
CA ASN A 239 -9.24 4.48 5.75
C ASN A 239 -10.71 4.23 5.39
N THR A 240 -11.20 4.66 4.22
CA THR A 240 -12.58 4.37 3.80
C THR A 240 -12.83 2.88 3.55
N LEU A 241 -11.81 2.12 3.13
CA LEU A 241 -11.89 0.66 3.01
C LEU A 241 -12.00 0.01 4.40
N ILE A 242 -11.14 0.40 5.36
CA ILE A 242 -11.20 -0.09 6.73
C ILE A 242 -12.55 0.23 7.35
N MET A 243 -12.99 1.47 7.27
CA MET A 243 -14.28 1.92 7.78
C MET A 243 -15.45 1.16 7.14
N SER A 244 -15.39 0.89 5.83
CA SER A 244 -16.42 0.08 5.15
C SER A 244 -16.56 -1.31 5.79
N ILE A 245 -15.44 -1.91 6.20
CA ILE A 245 -15.44 -3.20 6.92
C ILE A 245 -16.02 -3.04 8.32
N LEU A 246 -15.59 -2.03 9.08
CA LEU A 246 -16.04 -1.80 10.46
C LEU A 246 -17.56 -1.53 10.54
N TYR A 247 -18.14 -0.89 9.52
CA TYR A 247 -19.59 -0.65 9.42
C TYR A 247 -20.38 -1.83 8.84
N LYS A 248 -19.72 -2.91 8.36
CA LYS A 248 -20.40 -4.00 7.64
C LYS A 248 -20.19 -5.39 8.25
N ALA A 249 -19.10 -5.61 8.95
CA ALA A 249 -18.69 -6.91 9.47
C ALA A 249 -18.39 -6.87 10.97
N SER A 250 -18.73 -7.95 11.69
CA SER A 250 -18.28 -8.13 13.08
C SER A 250 -16.84 -8.69 13.14
N PRO A 251 -16.17 -8.59 14.31
CA PRO A 251 -14.84 -9.17 14.50
C PRO A 251 -14.76 -10.70 14.34
N GLU A 252 -15.91 -11.38 14.46
CA GLU A 252 -16.01 -12.83 14.23
C GLU A 252 -16.11 -13.18 12.74
N GLU A 253 -16.55 -12.22 11.90
CA GLU A 253 -16.70 -12.39 10.46
C GLU A 253 -15.44 -11.97 9.70
N VAL A 254 -14.76 -10.90 10.18
CA VAL A 254 -13.58 -10.33 9.54
C VAL A 254 -12.54 -9.94 10.57
N LYS A 255 -11.30 -10.38 10.36
CA LYS A 255 -10.13 -9.97 11.11
C LYS A 255 -9.16 -9.20 10.22
N LEU A 256 -8.44 -8.25 10.82
CA LEU A 256 -7.53 -7.36 10.15
C LEU A 256 -6.09 -7.58 10.64
N ILE A 257 -5.14 -7.55 9.71
CA ILE A 257 -3.70 -7.39 9.97
C ILE A 257 -3.30 -6.11 9.26
N MET A 258 -2.75 -5.17 9.99
CA MET A 258 -2.33 -3.88 9.45
C MET A 258 -0.82 -3.72 9.57
N VAL A 259 -0.19 -3.23 8.50
CA VAL A 259 1.24 -2.99 8.42
C VAL A 259 1.46 -1.52 8.05
N ASP A 260 2.06 -0.77 8.97
CA ASP A 260 2.36 0.65 8.86
C ASP A 260 3.81 0.93 9.28
N PRO A 261 4.79 0.77 8.37
CA PRO A 261 6.19 0.99 8.70
C PRO A 261 6.53 2.43 9.10
N LYS A 262 5.67 3.38 8.78
CA LYS A 262 5.85 4.81 9.07
C LYS A 262 5.23 5.25 10.38
N MET A 263 4.39 4.44 11.01
CA MET A 263 3.65 4.74 12.25
C MET A 263 2.75 5.99 12.17
N VAL A 264 2.21 6.30 10.98
CA VAL A 264 1.47 7.56 10.76
C VAL A 264 -0.01 7.32 10.50
N GLU A 265 -0.34 6.35 9.64
CA GLU A 265 -1.67 6.25 9.04
C GLU A 265 -2.58 5.24 9.75
N LEU A 266 -2.03 4.09 10.17
CA LEU A 266 -2.84 2.97 10.68
C LEU A 266 -2.72 2.75 12.19
N SER A 267 -1.78 3.39 12.87
CA SER A 267 -1.56 3.23 14.31
C SER A 267 -2.76 3.64 15.18
N ILE A 268 -3.64 4.50 14.67
CA ILE A 268 -4.89 4.92 15.32
C ILE A 268 -5.82 3.74 15.59
N TYR A 269 -5.80 2.72 14.73
CA TYR A 269 -6.66 1.53 14.83
C TYR A 269 -6.22 0.53 15.90
N ASN A 270 -5.08 0.71 16.57
CA ASN A 270 -4.68 -0.16 17.68
C ASN A 270 -5.77 -0.19 18.75
N GLY A 271 -6.16 -1.39 19.16
CA GLY A 271 -7.18 -1.61 20.19
C GLY A 271 -8.58 -1.90 19.64
N ILE A 272 -8.85 -1.81 18.32
CA ILE A 272 -10.15 -2.24 17.79
C ILE A 272 -10.29 -3.77 17.80
N PRO A 273 -11.50 -4.32 18.01
CA PRO A 273 -11.71 -5.76 18.16
C PRO A 273 -11.46 -6.57 16.89
N HIS A 274 -11.41 -5.91 15.72
CA HIS A 274 -11.12 -6.54 14.43
C HIS A 274 -9.63 -6.86 14.23
N LEU A 275 -8.71 -6.20 14.93
CA LEU A 275 -7.29 -6.50 14.80
C LEU A 275 -6.97 -7.89 15.36
N LEU A 276 -6.25 -8.68 14.55
CA LEU A 276 -5.75 -9.99 14.96
C LEU A 276 -4.50 -9.86 15.82
N ILE A 277 -3.63 -8.92 15.46
CA ILE A 277 -2.39 -8.54 16.16
C ILE A 277 -2.29 -7.01 16.18
N PRO A 278 -1.48 -6.41 17.07
CA PRO A 278 -1.19 -4.98 17.00
C PRO A 278 -0.70 -4.56 15.61
N VAL A 279 -0.92 -3.29 15.24
CA VAL A 279 -0.41 -2.76 13.97
C VAL A 279 1.10 -2.98 13.89
N VAL A 280 1.52 -3.65 12.83
CA VAL A 280 2.93 -4.04 12.62
C VAL A 280 3.70 -2.86 12.04
N THR A 281 4.68 -2.37 12.77
CA THR A 281 5.48 -1.19 12.40
C THR A 281 6.90 -1.54 11.94
N ASP A 282 7.41 -2.69 12.34
CA ASP A 282 8.73 -3.17 11.93
C ASP A 282 8.65 -3.94 10.60
N PRO A 283 9.42 -3.58 9.55
CA PRO A 283 9.39 -4.26 8.26
C PRO A 283 9.76 -5.76 8.30
N LYS A 284 10.62 -6.18 9.24
CA LYS A 284 10.95 -7.60 9.41
C LYS A 284 9.79 -8.36 10.03
N LYS A 285 9.14 -7.77 11.05
CA LYS A 285 7.89 -8.32 11.61
C LYS A 285 6.77 -8.39 10.57
N ALA A 286 6.73 -7.43 9.64
CA ALA A 286 5.78 -7.43 8.52
C ALA A 286 6.00 -8.63 7.58
N SER A 287 7.27 -8.94 7.21
CA SER A 287 7.59 -10.18 6.47
C SER A 287 7.14 -11.42 7.25
N GLY A 288 7.36 -11.45 8.57
CA GLY A 288 6.88 -12.51 9.47
C GLY A 288 5.36 -12.67 9.44
N ALA A 289 4.60 -11.57 9.47
CA ALA A 289 3.14 -11.57 9.40
C ALA A 289 2.61 -12.11 8.06
N LEU A 290 3.23 -11.72 6.94
CA LEU A 290 2.90 -12.26 5.61
C LEU A 290 3.18 -13.77 5.53
N ASN A 291 4.31 -14.21 6.03
CA ASN A 291 4.66 -15.62 6.10
C ASN A 291 3.73 -16.43 7.02
N TRP A 292 3.28 -15.84 8.13
CA TRP A 292 2.24 -16.42 8.97
C TRP A 292 0.93 -16.60 8.19
N ALA A 293 0.52 -15.61 7.41
CA ALA A 293 -0.68 -15.69 6.58
C ALA A 293 -0.60 -16.81 5.53
N VAL A 294 0.59 -17.06 4.94
CA VAL A 294 0.83 -18.21 4.06
C VAL A 294 0.67 -19.53 4.81
N ALA A 295 1.18 -19.64 6.04
CA ALA A 295 1.00 -20.83 6.87
C ALA A 295 -0.48 -21.04 7.27
N GLU A 296 -1.18 -19.98 7.65
CA GLU A 296 -2.62 -20.02 7.98
C GLU A 296 -3.45 -20.43 6.75
N MET A 297 -3.14 -19.90 5.56
CA MET A 297 -3.76 -20.33 4.32
C MET A 297 -3.62 -21.85 4.12
N THR A 298 -2.41 -22.38 4.32
CA THR A 298 -2.14 -23.83 4.19
C THR A 298 -2.91 -24.64 5.23
N ASN A 299 -2.99 -24.15 6.47
CA ASN A 299 -3.74 -24.76 7.55
C ASN A 299 -5.25 -24.79 7.24
N ARG A 300 -5.81 -23.72 6.69
CA ARG A 300 -7.21 -23.68 6.25
C ARG A 300 -7.49 -24.70 5.15
N TYR A 301 -6.60 -24.86 4.18
CA TYR A 301 -6.77 -25.89 3.15
C TYR A 301 -6.74 -27.32 3.71
N LYS A 302 -5.91 -27.61 4.71
CA LYS A 302 -5.95 -28.91 5.42
C LYS A 302 -7.33 -29.14 6.05
N LYS A 303 -7.87 -28.17 6.79
CA LYS A 303 -9.21 -28.25 7.39
C LYS A 303 -10.31 -28.37 6.33
N PHE A 304 -10.18 -27.74 5.15
CA PHE A 304 -11.13 -27.90 4.05
C PHE A 304 -11.11 -29.33 3.50
N THR A 305 -9.93 -29.93 3.38
CA THR A 305 -9.79 -31.33 2.95
C THR A 305 -10.42 -32.30 3.96
N GLU A 306 -10.14 -32.13 5.25
CA GLU A 306 -10.70 -32.94 6.33
C GLU A 306 -12.24 -32.86 6.40
N THR A 307 -12.78 -31.66 6.11
CA THR A 307 -14.24 -31.44 6.14
C THR A 307 -14.93 -31.68 4.78
N GLY A 308 -14.18 -31.96 3.73
CA GLY A 308 -14.71 -32.22 2.37
C GLY A 308 -15.32 -30.98 1.69
N VAL A 309 -14.80 -29.79 2.00
CA VAL A 309 -15.24 -28.51 1.41
C VAL A 309 -14.12 -27.87 0.56
N ARG A 310 -14.47 -26.88 -0.28
CA ARG A 310 -13.51 -26.28 -1.21
C ARG A 310 -13.07 -24.85 -0.84
N ASN A 311 -13.81 -24.20 0.03
CA ASN A 311 -13.56 -22.80 0.41
C ASN A 311 -14.12 -22.47 1.80
N ILE A 312 -13.77 -21.28 2.31
CA ILE A 312 -14.20 -20.80 3.62
C ILE A 312 -15.72 -20.71 3.78
N GLU A 313 -16.45 -20.34 2.72
CA GLU A 313 -17.91 -20.23 2.78
C GLU A 313 -18.55 -21.62 3.00
N GLY A 314 -18.08 -22.62 2.24
CA GLY A 314 -18.51 -24.02 2.42
C GLY A 314 -18.17 -24.55 3.80
N TYR A 315 -16.96 -24.24 4.33
CA TYR A 315 -16.55 -24.62 5.68
C TYR A 315 -17.47 -23.99 6.73
N ASN A 316 -17.64 -22.67 6.70
CA ASN A 316 -18.47 -21.96 7.67
C ASN A 316 -19.96 -22.37 7.61
N LYS A 317 -20.46 -22.71 6.42
CA LYS A 317 -21.81 -23.27 6.27
C LYS A 317 -21.93 -24.64 6.93
N LYS A 318 -20.97 -25.54 6.69
CA LYS A 318 -20.95 -26.87 7.29
C LYS A 318 -20.81 -26.82 8.80
N VAL A 319 -19.94 -25.96 9.34
CA VAL A 319 -19.81 -25.73 10.80
C VAL A 319 -21.14 -25.28 11.40
N LYS A 320 -21.85 -24.35 10.76
CA LYS A 320 -23.16 -23.88 11.22
C LYS A 320 -24.22 -24.99 11.21
N GLU A 321 -24.18 -25.88 10.23
CA GLU A 321 -25.08 -27.03 10.13
C GLU A 321 -24.80 -28.04 11.25
N LEU A 322 -23.53 -28.39 11.48
CA LEU A 322 -23.11 -29.33 12.53
C LEU A 322 -23.37 -28.80 13.95
N GLN A 323 -23.20 -27.50 14.17
CA GLN A 323 -23.56 -26.86 15.45
C GLN A 323 -25.09 -26.89 15.71
N LYS A 324 -25.90 -26.76 14.65
CA LYS A 324 -27.36 -26.81 14.76
C LYS A 324 -27.90 -28.21 14.97
N SER A 325 -27.25 -29.26 14.43
CA SER A 325 -27.64 -30.66 14.63
C SER A 325 -27.24 -31.20 16.00
N GLY A 326 -26.42 -30.47 16.77
CA GLY A 326 -25.90 -30.92 18.07
C GLY A 326 -24.83 -32.01 17.96
N GLU A 327 -24.34 -32.31 16.77
CA GLU A 327 -23.31 -33.33 16.53
C GLU A 327 -21.93 -32.91 17.02
N ILE A 328 -21.69 -31.61 17.14
CA ILE A 328 -20.39 -31.05 17.56
C ILE A 328 -20.61 -29.92 18.55
N ASP A 329 -19.82 -29.93 19.62
CA ASP A 329 -19.74 -28.83 20.57
C ASP A 329 -19.28 -27.53 19.85
N PRO A 330 -20.02 -26.42 19.98
CA PRO A 330 -19.67 -25.14 19.40
C PRO A 330 -18.25 -24.64 19.72
N GLU A 331 -17.70 -25.07 20.87
CA GLU A 331 -16.35 -24.69 21.27
C GLU A 331 -15.24 -25.48 20.54
N THR A 332 -15.55 -26.69 20.06
CA THR A 332 -14.56 -27.58 19.42
C THR A 332 -14.26 -27.16 17.99
N ILE A 333 -15.28 -26.76 17.22
CA ILE A 333 -15.11 -26.32 15.82
C ILE A 333 -15.79 -24.97 15.63
N LYS A 334 -14.98 -23.92 15.48
CA LYS A 334 -15.43 -22.54 15.27
C LYS A 334 -15.42 -22.17 13.77
N LYS A 335 -16.29 -21.23 13.42
CA LYS A 335 -16.23 -20.59 12.10
C LYS A 335 -14.88 -19.88 11.93
N MET A 336 -14.41 -19.82 10.70
CA MET A 336 -13.22 -19.06 10.35
C MET A 336 -13.60 -17.65 9.90
N PRO A 337 -13.01 -16.58 10.47
CA PRO A 337 -13.16 -15.24 9.93
C PRO A 337 -12.44 -15.12 8.58
N GLN A 338 -12.90 -14.21 7.73
CA GLN A 338 -12.07 -13.70 6.64
C GLN A 338 -10.94 -12.85 7.22
N ILE A 339 -9.77 -12.85 6.59
CA ILE A 339 -8.62 -12.06 7.02
C ILE A 339 -8.29 -11.06 5.92
N VAL A 340 -8.21 -9.78 6.28
CA VAL A 340 -7.75 -8.72 5.37
C VAL A 340 -6.42 -8.20 5.88
N ILE A 341 -5.39 -8.30 5.04
CA ILE A 341 -4.04 -7.82 5.32
C ILE A 341 -3.86 -6.52 4.56
N ILE A 342 -3.57 -5.43 5.27
CA ILE A 342 -3.44 -4.09 4.71
C ILE A 342 -1.99 -3.63 4.90
N ILE A 343 -1.31 -3.30 3.81
CA ILE A 343 0.04 -2.76 3.80
C ILE A 343 -0.04 -1.32 3.30
N ASP A 344 0.26 -0.33 4.15
CA ASP A 344 0.20 1.08 3.77
C ASP A 344 1.33 1.49 2.81
N GLU A 345 2.54 0.97 3.02
CA GLU A 345 3.67 1.30 2.15
C GLU A 345 4.53 0.06 1.84
N LEU A 346 4.25 -0.55 0.69
CA LEU A 346 5.00 -1.72 0.21
C LEU A 346 6.48 -1.41 -0.03
N ALA A 347 6.80 -0.19 -0.48
CA ALA A 347 8.18 0.18 -0.81
C ALA A 347 9.13 0.00 0.39
N ASP A 348 8.68 0.31 1.60
CA ASP A 348 9.51 0.21 2.79
C ASP A 348 9.79 -1.27 3.17
N LEU A 349 8.87 -2.17 2.89
CA LEU A 349 9.09 -3.62 3.05
C LEU A 349 10.05 -4.17 1.99
N MET A 350 9.88 -3.74 0.73
CA MET A 350 10.73 -4.16 -0.39
C MET A 350 12.17 -3.65 -0.28
N MET A 351 12.43 -2.62 0.51
CA MET A 351 13.78 -2.14 0.81
C MET A 351 14.50 -3.03 1.82
N VAL A 352 13.78 -3.72 2.70
CA VAL A 352 14.37 -4.51 3.81
C VAL A 352 14.44 -6.00 3.48
N ALA A 353 13.37 -6.57 2.94
CA ALA A 353 13.27 -8.00 2.67
C ALA A 353 12.53 -8.29 1.34
N PRO A 354 13.07 -7.83 0.18
CA PRO A 354 12.34 -7.87 -1.09
C PRO A 354 11.92 -9.28 -1.50
N GLY A 355 12.82 -10.27 -1.41
CA GLY A 355 12.54 -11.64 -1.82
C GLY A 355 11.46 -12.32 -0.98
N GLU A 356 11.54 -12.22 0.35
CA GLU A 356 10.57 -12.84 1.24
C GLU A 356 9.18 -12.21 1.11
N VAL A 357 9.13 -10.88 1.00
CA VAL A 357 7.87 -10.11 0.86
C VAL A 357 7.22 -10.43 -0.48
N GLU A 358 7.98 -10.41 -1.58
CA GLU A 358 7.46 -10.73 -2.91
C GLU A 358 6.93 -12.17 -2.98
N ASP A 359 7.70 -13.15 -2.50
CA ASP A 359 7.30 -14.56 -2.48
C ASP A 359 6.01 -14.78 -1.67
N ALA A 360 5.90 -14.15 -0.50
CA ALA A 360 4.71 -14.25 0.33
C ALA A 360 3.48 -13.63 -0.35
N ILE A 361 3.62 -12.44 -0.93
CA ILE A 361 2.55 -11.76 -1.70
C ILE A 361 2.12 -12.63 -2.88
N VAL A 362 3.05 -13.17 -3.65
CA VAL A 362 2.75 -14.02 -4.81
C VAL A 362 1.99 -15.27 -4.38
N ARG A 363 2.45 -15.98 -3.35
CA ARG A 363 1.78 -17.19 -2.84
C ARG A 363 0.36 -16.90 -2.35
N LEU A 364 0.18 -15.84 -1.56
CA LEU A 364 -1.13 -15.42 -1.10
C LEU A 364 -2.03 -15.04 -2.28
N SER A 365 -1.52 -14.25 -3.23
CA SER A 365 -2.31 -13.78 -4.37
C SER A 365 -2.81 -14.94 -5.25
N GLN A 366 -2.06 -16.02 -5.35
CA GLN A 366 -2.43 -17.18 -6.15
C GLN A 366 -3.47 -18.08 -5.48
N LEU A 367 -3.42 -18.24 -4.18
CA LEU A 367 -4.16 -19.30 -3.49
C LEU A 367 -5.09 -18.82 -2.37
N ALA A 368 -4.90 -17.62 -1.80
CA ALA A 368 -5.56 -17.23 -0.57
C ALA A 368 -7.06 -16.90 -0.70
N ARG A 369 -7.56 -16.65 -1.92
CA ARG A 369 -8.97 -16.30 -2.16
C ARG A 369 -9.94 -17.33 -1.57
N ALA A 370 -9.75 -18.60 -1.86
CA ALA A 370 -10.63 -19.65 -1.34
C ALA A 370 -10.48 -19.87 0.16
N ALA A 371 -9.32 -19.54 0.73
CA ALA A 371 -9.06 -19.56 2.16
C ALA A 371 -9.64 -18.35 2.90
N GLY A 372 -10.19 -17.35 2.19
CA GLY A 372 -10.74 -16.13 2.77
C GLY A 372 -9.66 -15.19 3.33
N ILE A 373 -8.50 -15.12 2.67
CA ILE A 373 -7.42 -14.19 3.03
C ILE A 373 -7.20 -13.25 1.85
N HIS A 374 -7.22 -11.94 2.12
CA HIS A 374 -7.23 -10.88 1.12
C HIS A 374 -6.11 -9.88 1.39
N LEU A 375 -5.42 -9.42 0.33
CA LEU A 375 -4.36 -8.43 0.43
C LEU A 375 -4.85 -7.08 -0.10
N VAL A 376 -4.58 -6.03 0.64
CA VAL A 376 -4.66 -4.63 0.20
C VAL A 376 -3.24 -4.07 0.30
N ILE A 377 -2.62 -3.86 -0.83
CA ILE A 377 -1.22 -3.45 -0.93
C ILE A 377 -1.19 -2.03 -1.44
N ALA A 378 -0.62 -1.13 -0.65
CA ALA A 378 -0.52 0.26 -1.05
C ALA A 378 0.94 0.73 -1.14
N THR A 379 1.20 1.74 -1.98
CA THR A 379 2.50 2.39 -2.11
C THR A 379 2.38 3.81 -2.65
N GLN A 380 3.24 4.70 -2.17
CA GLN A 380 3.44 6.04 -2.72
C GLN A 380 4.58 6.09 -3.76
N ARG A 381 5.31 4.97 -3.93
CA ARG A 381 6.45 4.84 -4.85
C ARG A 381 6.12 3.85 -5.98
N PRO A 382 5.42 4.28 -7.03
CA PRO A 382 5.02 3.40 -8.13
C PRO A 382 6.20 3.10 -9.09
N SER A 383 7.27 2.50 -8.58
CA SER A 383 8.42 2.06 -9.35
C SER A 383 8.38 0.56 -9.65
N VAL A 384 9.06 0.13 -10.70
CA VAL A 384 9.10 -1.30 -11.10
C VAL A 384 9.78 -2.21 -10.08
N ASN A 385 10.63 -1.65 -9.20
CA ASN A 385 11.27 -2.38 -8.11
C ASN A 385 10.33 -2.62 -6.93
N VAL A 386 9.25 -1.85 -6.82
CA VAL A 386 8.23 -1.99 -5.78
C VAL A 386 7.02 -2.74 -6.33
N ILE A 387 6.48 -2.28 -7.46
CA ILE A 387 5.37 -2.94 -8.17
C ILE A 387 5.97 -3.83 -9.26
N THR A 388 6.49 -4.98 -8.85
CA THR A 388 7.18 -5.90 -9.75
C THR A 388 6.22 -6.57 -10.74
N GLY A 389 6.78 -7.17 -11.79
CA GLY A 389 6.00 -7.94 -12.76
C GLY A 389 5.25 -9.11 -12.12
N LEU A 390 5.85 -9.76 -11.10
CA LEU A 390 5.22 -10.87 -10.38
C LEU A 390 4.02 -10.40 -9.54
N ILE A 391 4.15 -9.29 -8.83
CA ILE A 391 3.05 -8.69 -8.07
C ILE A 391 1.92 -8.30 -9.02
N LYS A 392 2.21 -7.61 -10.14
CA LYS A 392 1.21 -7.19 -11.13
C LYS A 392 0.46 -8.36 -11.76
N ALA A 393 1.15 -9.45 -12.04
CA ALA A 393 0.54 -10.65 -12.63
C ALA A 393 -0.46 -11.33 -11.69
N ASN A 394 -0.25 -11.22 -10.38
CA ASN A 394 -1.05 -11.92 -9.36
C ASN A 394 -2.04 -11.02 -8.63
N VAL A 395 -1.91 -9.68 -8.71
CA VAL A 395 -2.81 -8.68 -8.14
C VAL A 395 -3.44 -7.87 -9.27
N PRO A 396 -4.52 -8.39 -9.89
CA PRO A 396 -5.10 -7.80 -11.09
C PRO A 396 -6.03 -6.60 -10.81
N SER A 397 -6.58 -6.47 -9.61
CA SER A 397 -7.42 -5.33 -9.24
C SER A 397 -6.58 -4.18 -8.74
N ARG A 398 -6.78 -2.98 -9.29
CA ARG A 398 -5.90 -1.84 -9.04
C ARG A 398 -6.66 -0.54 -8.88
N ILE A 399 -6.15 0.34 -8.05
CA ILE A 399 -6.56 1.73 -7.93
C ILE A 399 -5.31 2.59 -8.17
N ALA A 400 -5.37 3.45 -9.17
CA ALA A 400 -4.37 4.46 -9.42
C ALA A 400 -4.90 5.84 -9.06
N PHE A 401 -4.30 6.47 -8.09
CA PHE A 401 -4.46 7.90 -7.80
C PHE A 401 -3.54 8.72 -8.69
N SER A 402 -3.60 10.05 -8.56
CA SER A 402 -2.76 10.98 -9.30
C SER A 402 -1.27 10.65 -9.10
N VAL A 403 -0.53 10.66 -10.19
CA VAL A 403 0.93 10.42 -10.26
C VAL A 403 1.60 11.48 -11.10
N SER A 404 2.93 11.59 -10.97
CA SER A 404 3.72 12.63 -11.63
C SER A 404 3.93 12.40 -13.13
N SER A 405 3.86 11.15 -13.58
CA SER A 405 4.21 10.81 -14.98
C SER A 405 3.36 9.67 -15.54
N GLY A 406 3.27 9.63 -16.89
CA GLY A 406 2.66 8.51 -17.59
C GLY A 406 3.44 7.19 -17.42
N VAL A 407 4.72 7.24 -17.03
CA VAL A 407 5.51 6.05 -16.68
C VAL A 407 4.97 5.43 -15.39
N ASP A 408 4.72 6.25 -14.37
CA ASP A 408 4.16 5.80 -13.09
C ASP A 408 2.75 5.23 -13.29
N SER A 409 1.92 5.89 -14.12
CA SER A 409 0.60 5.38 -14.49
C SER A 409 0.70 3.98 -15.10
N ARG A 410 1.59 3.77 -16.08
CA ARG A 410 1.81 2.45 -16.70
C ARG A 410 2.37 1.43 -15.70
N THR A 411 3.16 1.85 -14.75
CA THR A 411 3.65 0.95 -13.69
C THR A 411 2.49 0.41 -12.85
N ILE A 412 1.47 1.22 -12.58
CA ILE A 412 0.33 0.83 -11.75
C ILE A 412 -0.72 0.06 -12.55
N ILE A 413 -1.24 0.67 -13.64
CA ILE A 413 -2.43 0.18 -14.36
C ILE A 413 -2.16 -0.27 -15.80
N ASP A 414 -0.90 -0.41 -16.19
CA ASP A 414 -0.44 -0.80 -17.53
C ASP A 414 -0.88 0.14 -18.66
N MET A 415 -1.37 1.34 -18.33
CA MET A 415 -1.81 2.36 -19.30
C MET A 415 -1.61 3.77 -18.75
N ASN A 416 -1.63 4.77 -19.63
CA ASN A 416 -1.61 6.18 -19.25
C ASN A 416 -2.99 6.59 -18.72
N GLY A 417 -3.03 7.67 -17.94
CA GLY A 417 -4.25 8.33 -17.50
C GLY A 417 -4.23 8.77 -16.04
N ALA A 418 -3.49 8.10 -15.17
CA ALA A 418 -3.37 8.51 -13.77
C ALA A 418 -2.58 9.82 -13.59
N GLU A 419 -1.71 10.18 -14.53
CA GLU A 419 -1.01 11.47 -14.59
C GLU A 419 -1.93 12.66 -14.89
N LYS A 420 -3.17 12.39 -15.33
CA LYS A 420 -4.20 13.39 -15.66
C LYS A 420 -5.28 13.52 -14.59
N LEU A 421 -5.10 12.86 -13.46
CA LEU A 421 -6.01 12.94 -12.33
C LEU A 421 -5.76 14.19 -11.50
N LEU A 422 -6.84 14.71 -10.90
CA LEU A 422 -6.83 15.99 -10.20
C LEU A 422 -6.26 15.91 -8.77
N GLY A 423 -5.97 14.68 -8.26
CA GLY A 423 -5.61 14.47 -6.86
C GLY A 423 -6.82 14.51 -5.92
N LYS A 424 -6.58 14.60 -4.61
CA LYS A 424 -7.64 14.69 -3.57
C LYS A 424 -8.74 13.62 -3.72
N GLY A 425 -8.35 12.37 -3.98
CA GLY A 425 -9.28 11.24 -4.10
C GLY A 425 -9.78 10.94 -5.51
N ASP A 426 -9.42 11.74 -6.52
CA ASP A 426 -9.69 11.40 -7.92
C ASP A 426 -8.83 10.21 -8.34
N MET A 427 -9.44 9.13 -8.80
CA MET A 427 -8.76 7.86 -9.06
C MET A 427 -9.25 7.17 -10.32
N LEU A 428 -8.41 6.30 -10.84
CA LEU A 428 -8.77 5.28 -11.83
C LEU A 428 -8.93 3.93 -11.12
N PHE A 429 -10.15 3.48 -11.00
CA PHE A 429 -10.52 2.18 -10.43
C PHE A 429 -10.55 1.11 -11.52
N TYR A 430 -9.70 0.11 -11.41
CA TYR A 430 -9.51 -0.94 -12.40
C TYR A 430 -9.66 -2.33 -11.76
N PRO A 431 -10.91 -2.78 -11.52
CA PRO A 431 -11.15 -4.11 -10.97
C PRO A 431 -10.87 -5.20 -11.99
N ALA A 432 -10.51 -6.38 -11.51
CA ALA A 432 -10.28 -7.55 -12.36
C ALA A 432 -11.49 -7.85 -13.24
N GLY A 433 -11.23 -8.13 -14.52
CA GLY A 433 -12.27 -8.42 -15.51
C GLY A 433 -12.82 -7.21 -16.27
N TYR A 434 -12.42 -5.98 -15.91
CA TYR A 434 -12.77 -4.81 -16.69
C TYR A 434 -11.74 -4.60 -17.82
N SER A 435 -12.21 -4.18 -18.98
CA SER A 435 -11.34 -3.89 -20.14
C SER A 435 -10.63 -2.53 -20.01
N LYS A 436 -11.21 -1.60 -19.25
CA LYS A 436 -10.67 -0.26 -18.99
C LYS A 436 -10.99 0.16 -17.55
N PRO A 437 -10.17 1.00 -16.94
CA PRO A 437 -10.46 1.57 -15.63
C PRO A 437 -11.64 2.54 -15.71
N VAL A 438 -12.36 2.65 -14.59
CA VAL A 438 -13.44 3.63 -14.39
C VAL A 438 -12.90 4.77 -13.55
N ARG A 439 -13.16 6.03 -13.94
CA ARG A 439 -12.82 7.19 -13.11
C ARG A 439 -13.84 7.33 -11.98
N VAL A 440 -13.35 7.42 -10.76
CA VAL A 440 -14.14 7.52 -9.54
C VAL A 440 -13.57 8.62 -8.66
N GLN A 441 -14.44 9.47 -8.12
CA GLN A 441 -14.07 10.35 -7.01
C GLN A 441 -14.21 9.55 -5.72
N GLY A 442 -13.11 9.31 -5.05
CA GLY A 442 -13.04 8.58 -3.80
C GLY A 442 -13.80 9.26 -2.67
N ALA A 443 -14.30 8.45 -1.75
CA ALA A 443 -14.90 8.95 -0.52
C ALA A 443 -13.87 9.69 0.34
N PHE A 444 -14.34 10.71 1.05
CA PHE A 444 -13.58 11.43 2.06
C PHE A 444 -14.11 11.12 3.44
N ILE A 445 -13.20 10.86 4.36
CA ILE A 445 -13.42 10.76 5.79
C ILE A 445 -12.31 11.54 6.49
N SER A 446 -12.64 12.29 7.52
CA SER A 446 -11.67 13.05 8.32
C SER A 446 -11.05 12.22 9.43
N ASP A 447 -9.89 12.66 9.92
CA ASP A 447 -9.20 11.98 11.04
C ASP A 447 -10.03 12.03 12.33
N SER A 448 -10.83 13.08 12.53
CA SER A 448 -11.77 13.16 13.66
C SER A 448 -12.85 12.09 13.58
N GLU A 449 -13.48 11.88 12.42
CA GLU A 449 -14.48 10.82 12.24
C GLU A 449 -13.89 9.43 12.47
N ILE A 450 -12.64 9.22 12.03
CA ILE A 450 -11.91 7.96 12.27
C ILE A 450 -11.70 7.75 13.77
N SER A 451 -11.23 8.80 14.48
CA SER A 451 -11.01 8.75 15.93
C SER A 451 -12.29 8.44 16.68
N ASP A 452 -13.39 9.12 16.37
CA ASP A 452 -14.68 8.93 17.02
C ASP A 452 -15.20 7.50 16.86
N VAL A 453 -15.08 6.93 15.64
CA VAL A 453 -15.48 5.53 15.38
C VAL A 453 -14.58 4.54 16.12
N VAL A 454 -13.26 4.76 16.13
CA VAL A 454 -12.30 3.90 16.80
C VAL A 454 -12.52 3.94 18.32
N GLU A 455 -12.75 5.13 18.90
CA GLU A 455 -13.05 5.30 20.33
C GLU A 455 -14.35 4.58 20.70
N PHE A 456 -15.41 4.77 19.92
CA PHE A 456 -16.68 4.04 20.09
C PHE A 456 -16.48 2.52 20.13
N LEU A 457 -15.67 1.97 19.21
CA LEU A 457 -15.41 0.53 19.16
C LEU A 457 -14.60 0.03 20.37
N LYS A 458 -13.68 0.85 20.88
CA LYS A 458 -12.88 0.52 22.08
C LYS A 458 -13.68 0.58 23.38
N GLU A 459 -14.65 1.50 23.48
CA GLU A 459 -15.49 1.67 24.66
C GLU A 459 -16.58 0.60 24.78
N ASN A 460 -17.14 0.17 23.64
CA ASN A 460 -18.29 -0.75 23.63
C ASN A 460 -17.91 -2.23 23.59
N GLU A 461 -16.64 -2.53 23.37
CA GLU A 461 -16.12 -3.91 23.39
C GLU A 461 -15.07 -4.06 24.50
N ASP A 462 -14.99 -5.24 25.10
CA ASP A 462 -13.86 -5.58 25.97
C ASP A 462 -12.56 -5.43 25.18
N VAL A 463 -11.51 -4.89 25.82
CA VAL A 463 -10.19 -4.59 25.21
C VAL A 463 -9.81 -5.67 24.20
N ALA A 464 -9.41 -5.24 23.00
CA ALA A 464 -9.04 -6.14 21.91
C ALA A 464 -8.13 -7.27 22.43
N VAL A 465 -8.64 -8.48 22.43
CA VAL A 465 -7.84 -9.67 22.76
C VAL A 465 -7.04 -10.01 21.51
N TYR A 466 -5.82 -9.52 21.45
CA TYR A 466 -4.88 -9.91 20.39
C TYR A 466 -4.57 -11.40 20.50
N ASP A 467 -4.38 -12.04 19.35
CA ASP A 467 -3.98 -13.44 19.29
C ASP A 467 -2.49 -13.57 19.65
N THR A 468 -2.23 -13.94 20.91
CA THR A 468 -0.86 -14.09 21.43
C THR A 468 -0.10 -15.19 20.71
N GLU A 469 -0.77 -16.28 20.29
CA GLU A 469 -0.11 -17.35 19.52
C GLU A 469 0.37 -16.86 18.15
N VAL A 470 -0.39 -15.97 17.50
CA VAL A 470 0.01 -15.37 16.22
C VAL A 470 1.20 -14.48 16.43
N THR A 471 1.19 -13.63 17.46
CA THR A 471 2.30 -12.73 17.80
C THR A 471 3.58 -13.52 18.09
N GLU A 472 3.49 -14.54 18.94
CA GLU A 472 4.62 -15.43 19.28
C GLU A 472 5.16 -16.19 18.05
N LYS A 473 4.27 -16.70 17.20
CA LYS A 473 4.69 -17.40 15.95
C LYS A 473 5.44 -16.46 14.99
N ILE A 474 5.05 -15.18 14.91
CA ILE A 474 5.74 -14.17 14.12
C ILE A 474 7.10 -13.87 14.74
N GLU A 475 7.20 -13.68 16.06
CA GLU A 475 8.44 -13.38 16.77
C GLU A 475 9.40 -14.58 16.82
N ASN A 476 8.90 -15.78 17.08
CA ASN A 476 9.70 -17.00 17.08
C ASN A 476 10.28 -17.29 15.70
N LYS A 477 9.58 -16.98 14.61
CA LYS A 477 10.11 -17.15 13.27
C LYS A 477 11.18 -16.10 12.93
N LEU A 478 11.07 -14.89 13.47
CA LEU A 478 12.13 -13.87 13.40
C LEU A 478 13.35 -14.28 14.24
N ASN A 479 13.12 -14.77 15.45
CA ASN A 479 14.18 -15.30 16.31
C ASN A 479 14.80 -16.56 15.70
N SER A 480 14.03 -17.47 15.09
CA SER A 480 14.57 -18.62 14.37
C SER A 480 15.23 -18.24 13.03
N ALA A 481 14.80 -17.18 12.36
CA ALA A 481 15.53 -16.62 11.23
C ALA A 481 16.80 -15.84 11.68
N ALA A 482 16.80 -15.26 12.87
CA ALA A 482 17.97 -14.69 13.53
C ALA A 482 18.87 -15.80 14.15
N ILE A 483 18.27 -16.89 14.64
CA ILE A 483 18.94 -18.10 15.14
C ILE A 483 19.24 -19.10 14.00
N SER A 484 18.67 -18.98 12.81
CA SER A 484 19.12 -19.67 11.59
C SER A 484 20.30 -18.97 10.90
N GLN A 485 20.94 -18.03 11.55
CA GLN A 485 22.39 -17.96 11.67
C GLN A 485 22.92 -19.07 12.63
N GLU A 486 22.20 -20.18 12.82
CA GLU A 486 22.82 -21.42 13.22
C GLU A 486 23.94 -21.66 12.23
N LYS A 487 25.16 -21.58 12.77
CA LYS A 487 26.38 -21.88 12.04
C LYS A 487 26.13 -23.18 11.30
N ASP A 488 26.38 -23.20 9.99
CA ASP A 488 26.18 -24.41 9.19
C ASP A 488 26.90 -25.56 9.86
N GLU A 489 26.38 -26.79 9.77
CA GLU A 489 26.98 -28.01 10.30
C GLU A 489 28.49 -28.10 9.99
N TYR A 490 28.91 -27.55 8.87
CA TYR A 490 30.33 -27.50 8.46
C TYR A 490 31.04 -26.21 8.89
N PHE A 491 30.44 -25.32 9.67
CA PHE A 491 31.03 -24.03 10.04
C PHE A 491 32.37 -24.20 10.75
N GLU A 492 32.45 -25.04 11.79
CA GLU A 492 33.67 -25.29 12.55
C GLU A 492 34.76 -25.94 11.67
N ALA A 493 34.37 -26.97 10.93
CA ALA A 493 35.30 -27.67 10.03
C ALA A 493 35.78 -26.75 8.90
N ALA A 494 34.93 -25.86 8.40
CA ALA A 494 35.27 -24.87 7.38
C ALA A 494 36.20 -23.78 7.94
N ALA A 495 35.97 -23.33 9.18
CA ALA A 495 36.85 -22.38 9.86
C ALA A 495 38.26 -22.91 10.02
N ARG A 496 38.42 -24.13 10.54
CA ARG A 496 39.70 -24.80 10.65
C ARG A 496 40.38 -24.96 9.28
N PHE A 497 39.63 -25.38 8.27
CA PHE A 497 40.13 -25.59 6.91
C PHE A 497 40.62 -24.29 6.24
N VAL A 498 39.89 -23.16 6.37
CA VAL A 498 40.33 -21.91 5.75
C VAL A 498 41.55 -21.31 6.44
N ILE A 499 41.68 -21.48 7.76
CA ILE A 499 42.87 -21.05 8.51
C ILE A 499 44.08 -21.91 8.09
N GLU A 500 43.94 -23.25 7.99
CA GLU A 500 45.03 -24.14 7.51
C GLU A 500 45.51 -23.74 6.10
N LYS A 501 44.59 -23.33 5.23
CA LYS A 501 44.91 -22.93 3.84
C LYS A 501 45.26 -21.45 3.66
N ASP A 502 45.17 -20.64 4.71
CA ASP A 502 45.41 -19.19 4.72
C ASP A 502 44.64 -18.44 3.61
N LYS A 503 43.46 -18.90 3.24
CA LYS A 503 42.58 -18.31 2.25
C LYS A 503 41.21 -18.94 2.28
N ALA A 504 40.18 -18.15 1.97
CA ALA A 504 38.81 -18.63 1.85
C ALA A 504 38.22 -18.31 0.48
N SER A 505 37.62 -19.29 -0.18
CA SER A 505 36.82 -19.09 -1.38
C SER A 505 35.67 -20.07 -1.45
N ILE A 506 34.54 -19.64 -2.08
CA ILE A 506 33.36 -20.47 -2.25
C ILE A 506 33.70 -21.79 -2.93
N GLY A 507 34.53 -21.77 -3.99
CA GLY A 507 34.94 -22.98 -4.71
C GLY A 507 35.82 -23.94 -3.91
N MET A 508 36.54 -23.46 -2.88
CA MET A 508 37.30 -24.36 -1.96
C MET A 508 36.34 -25.09 -1.02
N ILE A 509 35.39 -24.37 -0.44
CA ILE A 509 34.38 -24.94 0.46
C ILE A 509 33.50 -25.94 -0.29
N GLN A 510 33.04 -25.61 -1.51
CA GLN A 510 32.27 -26.53 -2.36
C GLN A 510 33.00 -27.88 -2.55
N ARG A 511 34.29 -27.82 -2.91
CA ARG A 511 35.08 -29.01 -3.19
C ARG A 511 35.37 -29.81 -1.94
N MET A 512 35.70 -29.15 -0.82
CA MET A 512 36.08 -29.82 0.43
C MET A 512 34.90 -30.55 1.06
N PHE A 513 33.75 -29.85 1.15
CA PHE A 513 32.56 -30.36 1.86
C PHE A 513 31.50 -30.95 0.93
N LYS A 514 31.75 -30.98 -0.41
CA LYS A 514 30.82 -31.49 -1.44
C LYS A 514 29.42 -30.86 -1.36
N VAL A 515 29.34 -29.56 -1.09
CA VAL A 515 28.12 -28.81 -0.98
C VAL A 515 27.86 -27.98 -2.23
N GLY A 516 26.57 -27.57 -2.45
CA GLY A 516 26.22 -26.71 -3.56
C GLY A 516 26.73 -25.27 -3.39
N PHE A 517 26.77 -24.48 -4.48
CA PHE A 517 27.30 -23.11 -4.49
C PHE A 517 26.66 -22.22 -3.41
N ASN A 518 25.34 -22.22 -3.29
CA ASN A 518 24.60 -21.37 -2.33
C ASN A 518 24.93 -21.73 -0.87
N ARG A 519 25.10 -23.03 -0.55
CA ARG A 519 25.49 -23.46 0.80
C ARG A 519 26.93 -23.08 1.10
N ALA A 520 27.84 -23.26 0.14
CA ALA A 520 29.24 -22.86 0.28
C ALA A 520 29.39 -21.34 0.44
N ALA A 521 28.64 -20.53 -0.31
CA ALA A 521 28.63 -19.09 -0.18
C ALA A 521 28.18 -18.68 1.23
N ARG A 522 27.06 -19.25 1.72
CA ARG A 522 26.57 -19.00 3.09
C ARG A 522 27.59 -19.35 4.16
N ILE A 523 28.32 -20.49 4.04
CA ILE A 523 29.35 -20.83 5.00
C ILE A 523 30.48 -19.79 5.00
N VAL A 524 30.94 -19.35 3.81
CA VAL A 524 31.97 -18.30 3.70
C VAL A 524 31.51 -16.96 4.28
N ASP A 525 30.22 -16.61 4.12
CA ASP A 525 29.64 -15.41 4.70
C ASP A 525 29.57 -15.52 6.23
N GLN A 526 29.14 -16.66 6.78
CA GLN A 526 29.16 -16.92 8.23
C GLN A 526 30.57 -16.82 8.82
N LEU A 527 31.60 -17.28 8.09
CA LEU A 527 32.99 -17.13 8.51
C LEU A 527 33.43 -15.66 8.52
N ALA A 528 32.91 -14.83 7.60
CA ALA A 528 33.18 -13.40 7.58
C ALA A 528 32.46 -12.67 8.71
N ASP A 529 31.20 -12.99 8.96
CA ASP A 529 30.42 -12.43 10.06
C ASP A 529 31.04 -12.75 11.43
N ALA A 530 31.64 -13.92 11.55
CA ALA A 530 32.40 -14.32 12.74
C ALA A 530 33.83 -13.68 12.81
N GLY A 531 34.21 -12.87 11.83
CA GLY A 531 35.52 -12.22 11.79
C GLY A 531 36.70 -13.15 11.50
N ILE A 532 36.42 -14.40 11.08
CA ILE A 532 37.48 -15.41 10.76
C ILE A 532 38.13 -15.08 9.41
N VAL A 533 37.34 -14.56 8.47
CA VAL A 533 37.81 -14.14 7.15
C VAL A 533 37.38 -12.71 6.85
N GLY A 534 38.07 -12.03 5.95
CA GLY A 534 37.77 -10.69 5.52
C GLY A 534 36.53 -10.58 4.60
N PRO A 535 36.10 -9.34 4.30
CA PRO A 535 34.99 -9.08 3.38
C PRO A 535 35.30 -9.55 1.95
N GLU A 536 34.28 -9.57 1.11
CA GLU A 536 34.44 -9.95 -0.30
C GLU A 536 35.23 -8.90 -1.08
N GLU A 537 36.30 -9.31 -1.74
CA GLU A 537 37.14 -8.49 -2.62
C GLU A 537 36.98 -8.92 -4.09
N GLY A 538 35.77 -8.91 -4.60
CA GLY A 538 35.46 -9.34 -5.97
C GLY A 538 35.71 -10.86 -6.17
N THR A 539 36.44 -11.24 -7.22
CA THR A 539 36.70 -12.66 -7.54
C THR A 539 37.87 -13.28 -6.79
N LYS A 540 38.56 -12.52 -5.94
CA LYS A 540 39.72 -13.01 -5.19
C LYS A 540 39.28 -13.79 -3.96
N PRO A 541 40.08 -14.83 -3.53
CA PRO A 541 39.83 -15.46 -2.23
C PRO A 541 39.93 -14.46 -1.09
N ARG A 542 38.99 -14.54 -0.12
CA ARG A 542 39.00 -13.72 1.09
C ARG A 542 40.21 -14.03 1.95
N LYS A 543 40.79 -13.02 2.58
CA LYS A 543 41.94 -13.17 3.49
C LYS A 543 41.48 -13.76 4.82
N VAL A 544 42.30 -14.58 5.43
CA VAL A 544 42.10 -15.09 6.77
C VAL A 544 42.55 -13.99 7.76
N LEU A 545 41.75 -13.72 8.78
CA LEU A 545 41.98 -12.67 9.76
C LEU A 545 42.33 -13.20 11.16
N MET A 546 42.03 -14.49 11.45
CA MET A 546 42.27 -15.11 12.73
C MET A 546 43.39 -16.16 12.63
N SER A 547 44.21 -16.29 13.71
CA SER A 547 45.13 -17.41 13.88
C SER A 547 44.41 -18.67 14.40
N SER A 548 45.07 -19.83 14.33
CA SER A 548 44.55 -21.07 14.92
C SER A 548 44.27 -20.95 16.42
N GLU A 549 45.12 -20.22 17.15
CA GLU A 549 44.96 -20.00 18.60
C GLU A 549 43.73 -19.12 18.91
N GLN A 550 43.52 -18.08 18.10
CA GLN A 550 42.36 -17.21 18.24
C GLN A 550 41.07 -17.93 17.88
N LEU A 551 41.11 -18.88 16.93
CA LEU A 551 39.94 -19.69 16.58
C LEU A 551 39.54 -20.62 17.72
N GLU A 552 40.50 -21.26 18.38
CA GLU A 552 40.18 -22.15 19.51
C GLU A 552 39.60 -21.34 20.67
N ALA A 553 40.15 -20.18 20.99
CA ALA A 553 39.57 -19.27 21.98
C ALA A 553 38.14 -18.79 21.61
N TYR A 554 37.89 -18.53 20.32
CA TYR A 554 36.57 -18.20 19.83
C TYR A 554 35.57 -19.35 20.01
N PHE A 555 36.00 -20.59 19.77
CA PHE A 555 35.10 -21.73 19.96
C PHE A 555 34.83 -22.04 21.45
N GLU A 556 35.79 -21.80 22.33
CA GLU A 556 35.57 -21.93 23.78
C GLU A 556 34.61 -20.87 24.35
N GLU A 557 34.56 -19.67 23.73
CA GLU A 557 33.71 -18.58 24.20
C GLU A 557 32.30 -18.61 23.58
N TYR A 558 32.15 -19.09 22.34
CA TYR A 558 30.90 -18.91 21.55
C TYR A 558 30.26 -20.21 21.03
N LEU A 559 30.82 -21.37 21.31
CA LEU A 559 30.28 -22.71 21.00
C LEU A 559 30.23 -23.59 22.21
#